data_5071f5ce5c3c9dcbbf31e23db592ab5e
#
_entry.id   5071f5ce5c3c9dcbbf31e23db592ab5e
#
_cell.length_a   1.000
_cell.length_b   1.000
_cell.length_c   1.000
_cell.angle_alpha   90.00
_cell.angle_beta   90.00
_cell.angle_gamma   90.00
#
_symmetry.space_group_name_H-M   'P 1'
#
loop_
_entity.id
_entity.type
_entity.pdbx_description
1 polymer ?
#
loop_
_entity_poly.entity_id
_entity_poly.type
_entity_poly.pdbx_seq_one_letter_code
_entity_poly.pdbx_strand_id
1 'polypeptide(L)'
;MRLALLSPLPPEQNGIADYAAHFRTSLNQAGVDVLTPLAGQRPIDSLAAARAWVAERDWRRVDVVHAELGGGRQSEFLTLCALASLPNRPALSATVHDPERLIWKPINRVWTMVNGMSAMPRPAKQAVALLSDPATLMAERKLARQLDGLVTLTQTGAGRLVKRMKLPVDRVSVISHGALTLPHKPLPPLDPIRLLYFGFIYSGKGIEDLIDAVGKVKAQQPELASRLRLTIAGGTSPDIAFGAQGSYLDQLRARVERRGLTPQVDWELDVDERDIPYLIQRHHLMVLPYRESRKLALLGQMRGTSGSLAWAIACGRGAITSDARAFAEEISHGNGSSYRQGDVAALAAQIEGVLNKPEILSQWADRASALAQERAWPMTGQRFVGHFQRAMARAPRARGVSSSGPASVWSQKESL
;
A
#
# COMPACT_ATOMS: atom_id res chain seq x y z
N MET A 1 -21.14 -16.50 3.95
CA MET A 1 -20.19 -15.96 4.92
C MET A 1 -20.41 -14.47 5.02
N ARG A 2 -20.58 -13.95 6.23
CA ARG A 2 -20.71 -12.51 6.50
C ARG A 2 -19.41 -11.97 7.09
N LEU A 3 -18.85 -10.97 6.44
CA LEU A 3 -17.55 -10.38 6.78
C LEU A 3 -17.71 -8.90 7.14
N ALA A 4 -17.14 -8.47 8.26
CA ALA A 4 -16.99 -7.05 8.57
C ALA A 4 -15.58 -6.59 8.16
N LEU A 5 -15.50 -5.75 7.13
CA LEU A 5 -14.26 -5.15 6.63
C LEU A 5 -13.98 -3.84 7.36
N LEU A 6 -12.93 -3.83 8.15
CA LEU A 6 -12.42 -2.64 8.83
C LEU A 6 -11.35 -1.99 7.94
N SER A 7 -11.72 -0.96 7.22
CA SER A 7 -10.82 -0.27 6.29
C SER A 7 -11.29 1.14 5.99
N PRO A 8 -10.40 2.06 5.62
CA PRO A 8 -10.81 3.25 4.89
C PRO A 8 -11.43 2.82 3.55
N LEU A 9 -12.34 3.64 3.06
CA LEU A 9 -12.96 3.49 1.75
C LEU A 9 -13.04 4.87 1.07
N PRO A 10 -13.13 4.95 -0.25
CA PRO A 10 -13.42 6.21 -0.91
C PRO A 10 -14.66 6.91 -0.29
N PRO A 11 -14.65 8.25 -0.13
CA PRO A 11 -13.75 9.21 -0.78
C PRO A 11 -12.42 9.49 -0.05
N GLU A 12 -11.99 8.68 0.92
CA GLU A 12 -10.67 8.86 1.54
C GLU A 12 -9.55 8.62 0.50
N GLN A 13 -8.72 9.65 0.28
CA GLN A 13 -7.65 9.61 -0.72
C GLN A 13 -6.39 8.93 -0.15
N ASN A 14 -6.36 7.62 -0.14
CA ASN A 14 -5.17 6.84 0.19
C ASN A 14 -5.20 5.47 -0.50
N GLY A 15 -4.01 4.90 -0.76
CA GLY A 15 -3.91 3.65 -1.50
C GLY A 15 -4.52 2.42 -0.82
N ILE A 16 -4.81 2.46 0.50
CA ILE A 16 -5.52 1.38 1.19
C ILE A 16 -7.03 1.50 0.94
N ALA A 17 -7.57 2.72 0.81
CA ALA A 17 -8.97 2.94 0.48
C ALA A 17 -9.29 2.40 -0.92
N ASP A 18 -8.43 2.69 -1.90
CA ASP A 18 -8.57 2.20 -3.28
C ASP A 18 -8.48 0.65 -3.31
N TYR A 19 -7.48 0.08 -2.62
CA TYR A 19 -7.36 -1.36 -2.46
C TYR A 19 -8.64 -1.97 -1.87
N ALA A 20 -9.15 -1.42 -0.77
CA ALA A 20 -10.31 -1.93 -0.06
C ALA A 20 -11.61 -1.85 -0.88
N ALA A 21 -11.74 -0.85 -1.74
CA ALA A 21 -12.89 -0.75 -2.65
C ALA A 21 -12.93 -1.91 -3.65
N HIS A 22 -11.80 -2.19 -4.30
CA HIS A 22 -11.68 -3.32 -5.23
C HIS A 22 -11.80 -4.66 -4.50
N PHE A 23 -11.18 -4.78 -3.32
CA PHE A 23 -11.26 -5.96 -2.48
C PHE A 23 -12.69 -6.27 -2.07
N ARG A 24 -13.45 -5.28 -1.57
CA ARG A 24 -14.87 -5.43 -1.24
C ARG A 24 -15.68 -5.92 -2.43
N THR A 25 -15.49 -5.30 -3.60
CA THR A 25 -16.18 -5.70 -4.84
C THR A 25 -15.87 -7.16 -5.18
N SER A 26 -14.62 -7.55 -5.11
CA SER A 26 -14.16 -8.91 -5.41
C SER A 26 -14.75 -9.94 -4.43
N LEU A 27 -14.83 -9.62 -3.14
CA LEU A 27 -15.44 -10.49 -2.13
C LEU A 27 -16.95 -10.63 -2.34
N ASN A 28 -17.66 -9.54 -2.68
CA ASN A 28 -19.09 -9.60 -3.01
C ASN A 28 -19.32 -10.50 -4.23
N GLN A 29 -18.49 -10.41 -5.27
CA GLN A 29 -18.54 -11.29 -6.44
C GLN A 29 -18.25 -12.75 -6.08
N ALA A 30 -17.46 -13.00 -5.03
CA ALA A 30 -17.19 -14.34 -4.50
C ALA A 30 -18.30 -14.86 -3.54
N GLY A 31 -19.42 -14.15 -3.41
CA GLY A 31 -20.55 -14.54 -2.58
C GLY A 31 -20.38 -14.26 -1.07
N VAL A 32 -19.50 -13.35 -0.70
CA VAL A 32 -19.33 -12.88 0.68
C VAL A 32 -20.22 -11.67 0.91
N ASP A 33 -21.02 -11.68 1.98
CA ASP A 33 -21.77 -10.53 2.46
C ASP A 33 -20.84 -9.60 3.25
N VAL A 34 -20.43 -8.47 2.64
CA VAL A 34 -19.40 -7.57 3.20
C VAL A 34 -20.04 -6.34 3.84
N LEU A 35 -19.90 -6.23 5.16
CA LEU A 35 -20.21 -5.04 5.94
C LEU A 35 -18.98 -4.13 6.03
N THR A 36 -19.18 -2.82 6.04
CA THR A 36 -18.09 -1.82 6.15
C THR A 36 -18.34 -0.88 7.34
N PRO A 37 -18.25 -1.37 8.56
CA PRO A 37 -18.78 -0.67 9.75
C PRO A 37 -17.99 0.59 10.15
N LEU A 38 -16.78 0.81 9.64
CA LEU A 38 -16.01 2.03 9.86
C LEU A 38 -16.23 3.10 8.77
N ALA A 39 -16.93 2.77 7.67
CA ALA A 39 -17.19 3.73 6.61
C ALA A 39 -18.06 4.90 7.11
N GLY A 40 -17.60 6.14 6.87
CA GLY A 40 -18.29 7.35 7.31
C GLY A 40 -18.29 7.59 8.83
N GLN A 41 -17.60 6.76 9.62
CA GLN A 41 -17.47 6.93 11.05
C GLN A 41 -16.34 7.91 11.40
N ARG A 42 -16.48 8.58 12.55
CA ARG A 42 -15.35 9.36 13.10
C ARG A 42 -14.19 8.43 13.45
N PRO A 43 -12.93 8.88 13.24
CA PRO A 43 -11.77 8.07 13.60
C PRO A 43 -11.80 7.64 15.07
N ILE A 44 -11.56 6.37 15.33
CA ILE A 44 -11.40 5.82 16.67
C ILE A 44 -9.94 6.00 17.06
N ASP A 45 -9.69 6.81 18.09
CA ASP A 45 -8.34 7.25 18.51
C ASP A 45 -7.85 6.65 19.84
N SER A 46 -8.72 5.91 20.53
CA SER A 46 -8.39 5.29 21.80
C SER A 46 -9.00 3.90 21.97
N LEU A 47 -8.34 3.05 22.77
CA LEU A 47 -8.87 1.72 23.07
C LEU A 47 -10.20 1.77 23.84
N ALA A 48 -10.41 2.83 24.66
CA ALA A 48 -11.67 3.02 25.36
C ALA A 48 -12.81 3.30 24.37
N ALA A 49 -12.60 4.21 23.43
CA ALA A 49 -13.56 4.50 22.36
C ALA A 49 -13.83 3.25 21.49
N ALA A 50 -12.79 2.48 21.15
CA ALA A 50 -12.95 1.23 20.43
C ALA A 50 -13.80 0.21 21.18
N ARG A 51 -13.60 0.06 22.48
CA ARG A 51 -14.40 -0.84 23.33
C ARG A 51 -15.86 -0.42 23.41
N ALA A 52 -16.13 0.88 23.59
CA ALA A 52 -17.49 1.40 23.60
C ALA A 52 -18.17 1.13 22.25
N TRP A 53 -17.48 1.49 21.14
CA TRP A 53 -17.99 1.28 19.78
C TRP A 53 -18.27 -0.20 19.47
N VAL A 54 -17.40 -1.13 19.91
CA VAL A 54 -17.59 -2.57 19.75
C VAL A 54 -18.75 -3.09 20.59
N ALA A 55 -18.93 -2.58 21.83
CA ALA A 55 -19.99 -3.02 22.72
C ALA A 55 -21.40 -2.64 22.23
N GLU A 56 -21.54 -1.61 21.43
CA GLU A 56 -22.81 -1.15 20.85
C GLU A 56 -23.31 -2.03 19.70
N ARG A 57 -22.52 -3.01 19.24
CA ARG A 57 -22.79 -3.80 18.03
C ARG A 57 -22.90 -5.30 18.32
N ASP A 58 -23.81 -5.96 17.57
CA ASP A 58 -23.97 -7.43 17.68
C ASP A 58 -23.05 -8.18 16.69
N TRP A 59 -21.94 -8.66 17.18
CA TRP A 59 -20.94 -9.40 16.42
C TRP A 59 -21.27 -10.88 16.20
N ARG A 60 -22.33 -11.41 16.81
CA ARG A 60 -22.71 -12.84 16.70
C ARG A 60 -23.14 -13.26 15.30
N ARG A 61 -23.54 -12.30 14.48
CA ARG A 61 -23.96 -12.52 13.08
C ARG A 61 -22.83 -12.28 12.07
N VAL A 62 -21.63 -12.02 12.53
CA VAL A 62 -20.42 -11.81 11.72
C VAL A 62 -19.54 -13.04 11.86
N ASP A 63 -19.21 -13.67 10.76
CA ASP A 63 -18.34 -14.85 10.74
C ASP A 63 -16.86 -14.44 10.89
N VAL A 64 -16.46 -13.39 10.19
CA VAL A 64 -15.07 -12.89 10.13
C VAL A 64 -15.06 -11.37 10.24
N VAL A 65 -14.16 -10.83 11.04
CA VAL A 65 -13.73 -9.43 10.96
C VAL A 65 -12.36 -9.39 10.31
N HIS A 66 -12.23 -8.65 9.23
CA HIS A 66 -10.96 -8.46 8.54
C HIS A 66 -10.58 -6.98 8.52
N ALA A 67 -9.34 -6.66 8.86
CA ALA A 67 -8.84 -5.29 8.87
C ALA A 67 -7.70 -5.09 7.88
N GLU A 68 -7.71 -3.95 7.20
CA GLU A 68 -6.60 -3.49 6.37
C GLU A 68 -5.67 -2.59 7.22
N LEU A 69 -4.53 -3.12 7.65
CA LEU A 69 -3.59 -2.44 8.55
C LEU A 69 -2.44 -1.79 7.78
N GLY A 70 -2.27 -0.48 7.95
CA GLY A 70 -1.21 0.29 7.30
C GLY A 70 -1.48 1.80 7.30
N GLY A 71 -0.59 2.57 6.67
CA GLY A 71 -0.80 4.00 6.43
C GLY A 71 -0.94 4.90 7.67
N GLY A 72 -0.55 4.43 8.84
CA GLY A 72 -0.62 5.21 10.09
C GLY A 72 -2.02 5.38 10.68
N ARG A 73 -3.01 4.63 10.21
CA ARG A 73 -4.37 4.60 10.75
C ARG A 73 -4.41 3.81 12.06
N GLN A 74 -5.30 4.22 12.98
CA GLN A 74 -5.42 3.61 14.31
C GLN A 74 -6.75 2.88 14.53
N SER A 75 -7.82 3.33 13.86
CA SER A 75 -9.18 2.83 14.08
C SER A 75 -9.28 1.32 13.90
N GLU A 76 -8.72 0.80 12.83
CA GLU A 76 -8.73 -0.62 12.46
C GLU A 76 -7.99 -1.47 13.52
N PHE A 77 -6.80 -1.01 13.91
CA PHE A 77 -5.97 -1.68 14.93
C PHE A 77 -6.66 -1.69 16.30
N LEU A 78 -7.17 -0.54 16.75
CA LEU A 78 -7.83 -0.40 18.05
C LEU A 78 -9.12 -1.20 18.12
N THR A 79 -9.89 -1.24 17.03
CA THR A 79 -11.10 -2.06 16.91
C THR A 79 -10.79 -3.55 17.00
N LEU A 80 -9.74 -4.02 16.31
CA LEU A 80 -9.28 -5.41 16.46
C LEU A 80 -8.83 -5.73 17.89
N CYS A 81 -8.13 -4.80 18.58
CA CYS A 81 -7.76 -4.98 19.98
C CYS A 81 -8.98 -5.09 20.90
N ALA A 82 -10.02 -4.31 20.65
CA ALA A 82 -11.27 -4.38 21.42
C ALA A 82 -12.00 -5.71 21.17
N LEU A 83 -12.14 -6.11 19.89
CA LEU A 83 -12.77 -7.39 19.50
C LEU A 83 -12.02 -8.60 20.06
N ALA A 84 -10.68 -8.58 20.05
CA ALA A 84 -9.85 -9.67 20.56
C ALA A 84 -10.05 -9.92 22.07
N SER A 85 -10.63 -8.97 22.81
CA SER A 85 -10.97 -9.12 24.22
C SER A 85 -12.36 -9.70 24.49
N LEU A 86 -13.19 -9.88 23.47
CA LEU A 86 -14.52 -10.47 23.64
C LEU A 86 -14.43 -11.99 23.83
N PRO A 87 -15.23 -12.59 24.73
CA PRO A 87 -15.21 -14.04 24.99
C PRO A 87 -15.74 -14.84 23.79
N ASN A 88 -16.77 -14.33 23.12
CA ASN A 88 -17.42 -14.98 21.97
C ASN A 88 -17.29 -14.06 20.74
N ARG A 89 -16.09 -13.96 20.18
CA ARG A 89 -15.79 -13.10 19.05
C ARG A 89 -15.86 -13.83 17.70
N PRO A 90 -16.14 -13.14 16.61
CA PRO A 90 -15.93 -13.70 15.27
C PRO A 90 -14.45 -14.04 15.04
N ALA A 91 -14.16 -14.75 13.97
CA ALA A 91 -12.77 -14.92 13.54
C ALA A 91 -12.15 -13.56 13.21
N LEU A 92 -10.92 -13.32 13.67
CA LEU A 92 -10.20 -12.07 13.45
C LEU A 92 -9.06 -12.27 12.46
N SER A 93 -9.04 -11.47 11.42
CA SER A 93 -8.01 -11.50 10.39
C SER A 93 -7.53 -10.09 10.06
N ALA A 94 -6.31 -9.97 9.52
CA ALA A 94 -5.83 -8.70 9.01
C ALA A 94 -4.88 -8.88 7.82
N THR A 95 -4.98 -7.98 6.83
CA THR A 95 -3.91 -7.71 5.87
C THR A 95 -2.98 -6.66 6.45
N VAL A 96 -1.67 -6.90 6.38
CA VAL A 96 -0.66 -5.95 6.86
C VAL A 96 0.07 -5.37 5.66
N HIS A 97 -0.26 -4.13 5.31
CA HIS A 97 0.31 -3.43 4.14
C HIS A 97 1.75 -2.97 4.39
N ASP A 98 2.10 -2.69 5.64
CA ASP A 98 3.45 -2.29 6.07
C ASP A 98 4.01 -3.36 7.05
N PRO A 99 4.52 -4.51 6.57
CA PRO A 99 4.68 -5.75 7.35
C PRO A 99 5.57 -5.68 8.59
N GLU A 100 6.40 -4.66 8.74
CA GLU A 100 7.20 -4.51 9.97
C GLU A 100 6.42 -3.87 11.13
N ARG A 101 5.21 -3.33 10.85
CA ARG A 101 4.34 -2.70 11.86
C ARG A 101 2.88 -3.04 11.58
N LEU A 102 2.11 -3.24 12.64
CA LEU A 102 0.64 -3.26 12.56
C LEU A 102 0.08 -1.84 12.69
N ILE A 103 0.84 -0.95 13.33
CA ILE A 103 0.46 0.45 13.54
C ILE A 103 1.73 1.32 13.62
N TRP A 104 1.72 2.45 12.91
CA TRP A 104 2.85 3.38 12.88
C TRP A 104 2.78 4.49 13.94
N LYS A 105 1.61 4.74 14.52
CA LYS A 105 1.44 5.74 15.58
C LYS A 105 1.49 5.06 16.95
N PRO A 106 2.23 5.60 17.93
CA PRO A 106 2.18 5.09 19.30
C PRO A 106 0.77 5.14 19.88
N ILE A 107 0.41 4.11 20.66
CA ILE A 107 -0.95 3.95 21.24
C ILE A 107 -1.02 4.22 22.74
N ASN A 108 0.03 4.76 23.35
CA ASN A 108 0.05 5.03 24.78
C ASN A 108 -0.51 6.43 25.11
N ARG A 109 -0.96 6.59 26.38
CA ARG A 109 -1.52 7.85 26.89
C ARG A 109 -0.56 9.03 26.78
N VAL A 110 0.75 8.79 26.96
CA VAL A 110 1.78 9.83 26.89
C VAL A 110 1.85 10.40 25.48
N TRP A 111 1.86 9.54 24.46
CA TRP A 111 1.81 9.99 23.07
C TRP A 111 0.54 10.77 22.73
N THR A 112 -0.63 10.29 23.17
CA THR A 112 -1.91 10.97 22.91
C THR A 112 -1.89 12.38 23.52
N MET A 113 -1.36 12.51 24.74
CA MET A 113 -1.25 13.81 25.41
C MET A 113 -0.27 14.73 24.69
N VAL A 114 0.93 14.23 24.34
CA VAL A 114 1.97 15.01 23.66
C VAL A 114 1.59 15.37 22.21
N ASN A 115 0.93 14.49 21.51
CA ASN A 115 0.49 14.76 20.14
C ASN A 115 -0.58 15.86 20.07
N GLY A 116 -1.42 15.99 21.10
CA GLY A 116 -2.39 17.09 21.24
C GLY A 116 -1.76 18.44 21.59
N MET A 117 -0.50 18.48 22.01
CA MET A 117 0.19 19.74 22.34
C MET A 117 0.78 20.38 21.08
N SER A 118 0.07 21.35 20.50
CA SER A 118 0.51 22.06 19.29
C SER A 118 1.87 22.76 19.45
N ALA A 119 2.16 23.28 20.65
CA ALA A 119 3.37 24.03 20.97
C ALA A 119 4.64 23.17 21.14
N MET A 120 4.53 21.83 21.16
CA MET A 120 5.72 20.98 21.37
C MET A 120 6.59 20.90 20.10
N PRO A 121 7.91 21.15 20.18
CA PRO A 121 8.83 21.05 19.05
C PRO A 121 8.85 19.63 18.41
N ARG A 122 8.97 19.56 17.08
CA ARG A 122 9.04 18.29 16.34
C ARG A 122 10.08 17.28 16.88
N PRO A 123 11.32 17.69 17.28
CA PRO A 123 12.30 16.74 17.84
C PRO A 123 11.84 16.12 19.15
N ALA A 124 11.15 16.88 20.02
CA ALA A 124 10.62 16.35 21.28
C ALA A 124 9.48 15.34 21.02
N LYS A 125 8.57 15.61 20.09
CA LYS A 125 7.55 14.64 19.66
C LYS A 125 8.17 13.36 19.10
N GLN A 126 9.24 13.47 18.33
CA GLN A 126 9.98 12.30 17.81
C GLN A 126 10.63 11.48 18.92
N ALA A 127 11.23 12.14 19.93
CA ALA A 127 11.80 11.45 21.08
C ALA A 127 10.74 10.68 21.88
N VAL A 128 9.57 11.30 22.12
CA VAL A 128 8.45 10.62 22.80
C VAL A 128 7.94 9.42 21.96
N ALA A 129 7.86 9.55 20.64
CA ALA A 129 7.49 8.44 19.75
C ALA A 129 8.48 7.27 19.88
N LEU A 130 9.79 7.56 19.88
CA LEU A 130 10.85 6.54 20.04
C LEU A 130 10.78 5.85 21.40
N LEU A 131 10.61 6.60 22.49
CA LEU A 131 10.47 6.05 23.84
C LEU A 131 9.19 5.24 24.03
N SER A 132 8.15 5.55 23.25
CA SER A 132 6.87 4.85 23.27
C SER A 132 6.86 3.57 22.42
N ASP A 133 7.85 3.37 21.56
CA ASP A 133 7.87 2.28 20.57
C ASP A 133 7.87 0.88 21.21
N PRO A 134 8.65 0.57 22.26
CA PRO A 134 8.63 -0.75 22.87
C PRO A 134 7.25 -1.17 23.36
N ALA A 135 6.49 -0.26 23.97
CA ALA A 135 5.14 -0.53 24.46
C ALA A 135 4.17 -0.75 23.28
N THR A 136 4.30 0.04 22.23
CA THR A 136 3.52 -0.12 21.00
C THR A 136 3.81 -1.47 20.34
N LEU A 137 5.08 -1.84 20.19
CA LEU A 137 5.49 -3.14 19.62
C LEU A 137 4.99 -4.32 20.46
N MET A 138 4.95 -4.20 21.79
CA MET A 138 4.37 -5.23 22.66
C MET A 138 2.86 -5.39 22.40
N ALA A 139 2.12 -4.30 22.23
CA ALA A 139 0.70 -4.35 21.91
C ALA A 139 0.45 -4.93 20.51
N GLU A 140 1.27 -4.58 19.52
CA GLU A 140 1.23 -5.17 18.17
C GLU A 140 1.45 -6.70 18.22
N ARG A 141 2.47 -7.16 18.95
CA ARG A 141 2.77 -8.59 19.14
C ARG A 141 1.65 -9.32 19.87
N LYS A 142 1.03 -8.66 20.87
CA LYS A 142 -0.12 -9.23 21.57
C LYS A 142 -1.29 -9.44 20.62
N LEU A 143 -1.67 -8.41 19.85
CA LEU A 143 -2.74 -8.51 18.87
C LEU A 143 -2.41 -9.56 17.80
N ALA A 144 -1.22 -9.54 17.23
CA ALA A 144 -0.82 -10.47 16.18
C ALA A 144 -0.96 -11.96 16.60
N ARG A 145 -0.71 -12.27 17.87
CA ARG A 145 -0.92 -13.63 18.40
C ARG A 145 -2.39 -13.97 18.60
N GLN A 146 -3.26 -12.98 18.80
CA GLN A 146 -4.70 -13.17 19.01
C GLN A 146 -5.49 -13.24 17.71
N LEU A 147 -4.92 -12.78 16.58
CA LEU A 147 -5.54 -12.90 15.27
C LEU A 147 -5.53 -14.36 14.81
N ASP A 148 -6.63 -14.79 14.20
CA ASP A 148 -6.80 -16.14 13.67
C ASP A 148 -6.18 -16.32 12.28
N GLY A 149 -5.98 -15.18 11.57
CA GLY A 149 -5.31 -15.14 10.28
C GLY A 149 -4.60 -13.80 10.04
N LEU A 150 -3.43 -13.88 9.40
CA LEU A 150 -2.68 -12.72 8.94
C LEU A 150 -2.34 -12.89 7.47
N VAL A 151 -2.42 -11.80 6.73
CA VAL A 151 -2.05 -11.74 5.30
C VAL A 151 -1.01 -10.66 5.09
N THR A 152 -0.05 -10.95 4.23
CA THR A 152 0.83 -9.95 3.61
C THR A 152 0.76 -10.10 2.10
N LEU A 153 1.12 -9.03 1.39
CA LEU A 153 1.00 -9.01 -0.07
C LEU A 153 2.20 -9.64 -0.79
N THR A 154 3.28 -9.97 -0.03
CA THR A 154 4.54 -10.50 -0.55
C THR A 154 5.17 -11.47 0.43
N GLN A 155 6.03 -12.38 -0.06
CA GLN A 155 6.83 -13.30 0.76
C GLN A 155 7.84 -12.52 1.63
N THR A 156 8.47 -11.48 1.04
CA THR A 156 9.34 -10.56 1.78
C THR A 156 8.60 -9.97 2.97
N GLY A 157 7.37 -9.51 2.76
CA GLY A 157 6.50 -9.00 3.82
C GLY A 157 6.19 -10.05 4.88
N ALA A 158 5.87 -11.28 4.49
CA ALA A 158 5.58 -12.38 5.42
C ALA A 158 6.78 -12.68 6.33
N GLY A 159 7.97 -12.81 5.75
CA GLY A 159 9.20 -13.06 6.51
C GLY A 159 9.51 -11.92 7.51
N ARG A 160 9.27 -10.66 7.11
CA ARG A 160 9.46 -9.49 7.98
C ARG A 160 8.43 -9.44 9.11
N LEU A 161 7.15 -9.68 8.80
CA LEU A 161 6.07 -9.72 9.79
C LEU A 161 6.30 -10.83 10.83
N VAL A 162 6.59 -12.05 10.38
CA VAL A 162 6.91 -13.21 11.24
C VAL A 162 8.04 -12.87 12.21
N LYS A 163 9.16 -12.35 11.68
CA LYS A 163 10.32 -11.96 12.48
C LYS A 163 10.00 -10.85 13.49
N ARG A 164 9.35 -9.78 13.03
CA ARG A 164 9.07 -8.59 13.87
C ARG A 164 8.05 -8.88 14.96
N MET A 165 6.99 -9.61 14.62
CA MET A 165 5.91 -9.96 15.56
C MET A 165 6.21 -11.22 16.39
N LYS A 166 7.30 -11.94 16.10
CA LYS A 166 7.68 -13.20 16.75
C LYS A 166 6.56 -14.24 16.62
N LEU A 167 6.13 -14.50 15.39
CA LEU A 167 5.07 -15.46 15.05
C LEU A 167 5.67 -16.75 14.48
N PRO A 168 4.93 -17.88 14.57
CA PRO A 168 5.20 -19.06 13.72
C PRO A 168 4.98 -18.72 12.24
N VAL A 169 5.75 -19.36 11.35
CA VAL A 169 5.74 -19.06 9.90
C VAL A 169 4.37 -19.35 9.27
N ASP A 170 3.70 -20.40 9.71
CA ASP A 170 2.39 -20.86 9.22
C ASP A 170 1.21 -19.94 9.61
N ARG A 171 1.46 -18.93 10.45
CA ARG A 171 0.43 -17.94 10.86
C ARG A 171 0.18 -16.86 9.83
N VAL A 172 1.08 -16.67 8.88
CA VAL A 172 1.00 -15.60 7.87
C VAL A 172 0.82 -16.22 6.48
N SER A 173 -0.27 -15.88 5.84
CA SER A 173 -0.53 -16.23 4.44
C SER A 173 -0.01 -15.12 3.53
N VAL A 174 0.44 -15.48 2.33
CA VAL A 174 0.79 -14.50 1.28
C VAL A 174 -0.30 -14.53 0.23
N ILE A 175 -0.94 -13.37 0.00
CA ILE A 175 -1.91 -13.17 -1.07
C ILE A 175 -1.52 -11.88 -1.77
N SER A 176 -1.03 -11.97 -3.00
CA SER A 176 -0.54 -10.82 -3.77
C SER A 176 -1.62 -9.76 -3.95
N HIS A 177 -1.20 -8.51 -4.11
CA HIS A 177 -2.08 -7.40 -4.44
C HIS A 177 -2.92 -7.73 -5.68
N GLY A 178 -4.24 -7.50 -5.61
CA GLY A 178 -5.14 -7.71 -6.74
C GLY A 178 -4.82 -6.76 -7.88
N ALA A 179 -5.00 -7.22 -9.11
CA ALA A 179 -4.86 -6.43 -10.32
C ALA A 179 -6.22 -6.24 -11.00
N LEU A 180 -6.43 -5.05 -11.57
CA LEU A 180 -7.60 -4.81 -12.43
C LEU A 180 -7.45 -5.59 -13.74
N THR A 181 -8.56 -6.11 -14.23
CA THR A 181 -8.63 -6.70 -15.57
C THR A 181 -8.96 -5.59 -16.57
N LEU A 182 -7.96 -5.14 -17.30
CA LEU A 182 -8.07 -4.06 -18.28
C LEU A 182 -7.89 -4.62 -19.70
N PRO A 183 -8.48 -3.96 -20.71
CA PRO A 183 -8.21 -4.32 -22.10
C PRO A 183 -6.70 -4.23 -22.39
N HIS A 184 -6.17 -5.29 -22.98
CA HIS A 184 -4.77 -5.29 -23.41
C HIS A 184 -4.56 -4.24 -24.51
N LYS A 185 -3.53 -3.41 -24.34
CA LYS A 185 -3.07 -2.49 -25.38
C LYS A 185 -1.59 -2.75 -25.67
N PRO A 186 -1.21 -2.87 -26.94
CA PRO A 186 0.18 -3.03 -27.32
C PRO A 186 1.02 -1.86 -26.82
N LEU A 187 2.33 -2.04 -26.82
CA LEU A 187 3.25 -0.94 -26.55
C LEU A 187 3.13 0.14 -27.63
N PRO A 188 3.29 1.42 -27.28
CA PRO A 188 3.39 2.49 -28.25
C PRO A 188 4.60 2.29 -29.19
N PRO A 189 4.72 3.06 -30.28
CA PRO A 189 5.95 3.08 -31.09
C PRO A 189 7.19 3.37 -30.24
N LEU A 190 8.28 2.62 -30.46
CA LEU A 190 9.48 2.65 -29.62
C LEU A 190 10.35 3.92 -29.77
N ASP A 191 9.93 4.87 -30.58
CA ASP A 191 10.58 6.15 -30.73
C ASP A 191 9.54 7.29 -30.66
N PRO A 192 9.58 8.16 -29.65
CA PRO A 192 10.45 8.11 -28.48
C PRO A 192 10.00 7.07 -27.44
N ILE A 193 10.94 6.53 -26.66
CA ILE A 193 10.62 5.72 -25.48
C ILE A 193 10.08 6.62 -24.37
N ARG A 194 8.91 6.25 -23.85
CA ARG A 194 8.17 7.04 -22.85
C ARG A 194 8.23 6.35 -21.50
N LEU A 195 8.93 6.97 -20.55
CA LEU A 195 8.97 6.59 -19.15
C LEU A 195 7.84 7.27 -18.38
N LEU A 196 7.27 6.61 -17.40
CA LEU A 196 6.25 7.15 -16.52
C LEU A 196 6.67 7.00 -15.06
N TYR A 197 6.72 8.08 -14.31
CA TYR A 197 6.51 8.02 -12.86
C TYR A 197 5.02 8.24 -12.60
N PHE A 198 4.39 7.33 -11.84
CA PHE A 198 3.00 7.48 -11.41
C PHE A 198 2.85 7.20 -9.93
N GLY A 199 2.18 8.12 -9.21
CA GLY A 199 1.87 8.01 -7.79
C GLY A 199 1.95 9.35 -7.06
N PHE A 200 1.67 9.36 -5.76
CA PHE A 200 1.75 10.60 -4.97
C PHE A 200 3.14 11.24 -5.04
N ILE A 201 3.15 12.56 -5.24
CA ILE A 201 4.38 13.36 -5.38
C ILE A 201 4.76 13.95 -4.03
N TYR A 202 5.70 13.30 -3.33
CA TYR A 202 6.27 13.77 -2.07
C TYR A 202 7.69 13.22 -1.83
N SER A 203 8.43 13.86 -0.93
CA SER A 203 9.78 13.43 -0.56
C SER A 203 9.82 11.97 -0.06
N GLY A 204 10.81 11.20 -0.52
CA GLY A 204 10.92 9.75 -0.26
C GLY A 204 10.41 8.88 -1.40
N LYS A 205 9.78 9.47 -2.42
CA LYS A 205 9.43 8.75 -3.66
C LYS A 205 10.61 8.68 -4.65
N GLY A 206 11.72 9.39 -4.38
CA GLY A 206 12.93 9.35 -5.18
C GLY A 206 12.78 9.95 -6.58
N ILE A 207 11.78 10.79 -6.80
CA ILE A 207 11.54 11.44 -8.11
C ILE A 207 12.76 12.29 -8.51
N GLU A 208 13.43 12.88 -7.53
CA GLU A 208 14.68 13.59 -7.70
C GLU A 208 15.78 12.72 -8.32
N ASP A 209 15.84 11.42 -7.94
CA ASP A 209 16.81 10.46 -8.50
C ASP A 209 16.52 10.15 -9.94
N LEU A 210 15.23 10.03 -10.29
CA LEU A 210 14.80 9.79 -11.66
C LEU A 210 15.17 10.98 -12.57
N ILE A 211 14.91 12.21 -12.12
CA ILE A 211 15.29 13.42 -12.86
C ILE A 211 16.81 13.47 -13.04
N ASP A 212 17.58 13.17 -11.98
CA ASP A 212 19.03 13.17 -12.05
C ASP A 212 19.58 12.07 -12.95
N ALA A 213 18.96 10.87 -12.95
CA ALA A 213 19.35 9.77 -13.82
C ALA A 213 19.13 10.10 -15.30
N VAL A 214 17.96 10.66 -15.64
CA VAL A 214 17.66 11.13 -17.00
C VAL A 214 18.64 12.25 -17.42
N GLY A 215 18.94 13.19 -16.49
CA GLY A 215 19.94 14.23 -16.73
C GLY A 215 21.34 13.68 -16.96
N LYS A 216 21.71 12.59 -16.28
CA LYS A 216 22.98 11.89 -16.47
C LYS A 216 23.05 11.20 -17.84
N VAL A 217 21.97 10.50 -18.25
CA VAL A 217 21.88 9.91 -19.59
C VAL A 217 22.06 10.99 -20.66
N LYS A 218 21.37 12.13 -20.51
CA LYS A 218 21.49 13.26 -21.46
C LYS A 218 22.90 13.83 -21.52
N ALA A 219 23.57 13.96 -20.40
CA ALA A 219 24.95 14.51 -20.36
C ALA A 219 25.96 13.57 -20.98
N GLN A 220 25.79 12.26 -20.85
CA GLN A 220 26.72 11.23 -21.34
C GLN A 220 26.43 10.81 -22.79
N GLN A 221 25.14 10.74 -23.17
CA GLN A 221 24.69 10.24 -24.48
C GLN A 221 23.52 11.11 -24.99
N PRO A 222 23.78 12.35 -25.46
CA PRO A 222 22.73 13.30 -25.86
C PRO A 222 21.80 12.77 -26.98
N GLU A 223 22.36 12.07 -27.95
CA GLU A 223 21.60 11.47 -29.07
C GLU A 223 20.64 10.39 -28.58
N LEU A 224 21.11 9.51 -27.69
CA LEU A 224 20.29 8.48 -27.10
C LEU A 224 19.15 9.10 -26.25
N ALA A 225 19.51 10.12 -25.47
CA ALA A 225 18.53 10.84 -24.63
C ALA A 225 17.48 11.62 -25.45
N SER A 226 17.76 12.00 -26.69
CA SER A 226 16.77 12.67 -27.55
C SER A 226 15.54 11.79 -27.83
N ARG A 227 15.71 10.47 -27.79
CA ARG A 227 14.69 9.43 -27.98
C ARG A 227 13.92 9.10 -26.69
N LEU A 228 14.10 9.86 -25.61
CA LEU A 228 13.43 9.63 -24.34
C LEU A 228 12.45 10.75 -24.00
N ARG A 229 11.30 10.37 -23.47
CA ARG A 229 10.34 11.27 -22.79
C ARG A 229 10.06 10.74 -21.41
N LEU A 230 9.96 11.61 -20.43
CA LEU A 230 9.58 11.29 -19.05
C LEU A 230 8.29 12.04 -18.71
N THR A 231 7.27 11.32 -18.27
CA THR A 231 6.08 11.90 -17.65
C THR A 231 6.14 11.67 -16.15
N ILE A 232 5.95 12.74 -15.38
CA ILE A 232 5.78 12.68 -13.92
C ILE A 232 4.32 12.97 -13.62
N ALA A 233 3.60 11.96 -13.15
CA ALA A 233 2.16 12.01 -12.96
C ALA A 233 1.74 11.62 -11.54
N GLY A 234 0.65 12.24 -11.05
CA GLY A 234 0.01 11.89 -9.77
C GLY A 234 -0.44 13.07 -8.95
N GLY A 235 -1.06 12.76 -7.81
CA GLY A 235 -1.60 13.77 -6.90
C GLY A 235 -0.53 14.40 -6.01
N THR A 236 -0.71 15.67 -5.70
CA THR A 236 0.05 16.40 -4.69
C THR A 236 -0.78 16.51 -3.42
N SER A 237 -0.35 15.89 -2.32
CA SER A 237 -1.01 16.10 -1.02
C SER A 237 -0.44 17.35 -0.35
N PRO A 238 -1.28 18.35 -0.01
CA PRO A 238 -0.81 19.57 0.67
C PRO A 238 -0.05 19.28 1.96
N ASP A 239 -0.53 18.33 2.76
CA ASP A 239 0.05 18.00 4.07
C ASP A 239 1.42 17.30 3.99
N ILE A 240 1.74 16.68 2.86
CA ILE A 240 2.96 15.90 2.65
C ILE A 240 3.94 16.63 1.72
N ALA A 241 3.42 17.47 0.83
CA ALA A 241 4.18 18.13 -0.22
C ALA A 241 4.89 19.42 0.23
N PHE A 242 4.49 20.01 1.37
CA PHE A 242 5.08 21.24 1.88
C PHE A 242 6.15 20.97 2.95
N GLY A 243 7.31 21.54 2.77
CA GLY A 243 8.43 21.54 3.71
C GLY A 243 8.94 22.95 3.98
N ALA A 244 9.99 23.08 4.81
CA ALA A 244 10.63 24.35 5.15
C ALA A 244 11.20 25.14 3.94
N GLN A 245 11.31 24.50 2.77
CA GLN A 245 11.87 25.07 1.53
C GLN A 245 10.81 25.26 0.42
N GLY A 246 9.51 25.31 0.76
CA GLY A 246 8.43 25.46 -0.20
C GLY A 246 7.87 24.12 -0.73
N SER A 247 7.12 24.17 -1.84
CA SER A 247 6.51 23.00 -2.45
C SER A 247 7.57 22.02 -2.97
N TYR A 248 7.43 20.75 -2.65
CA TYR A 248 8.30 19.70 -3.20
C TYR A 248 8.19 19.62 -4.74
N LEU A 249 7.01 19.87 -5.29
CA LEU A 249 6.79 19.93 -6.74
C LEU A 249 7.65 21.04 -7.40
N ASP A 250 7.71 22.22 -6.78
CA ASP A 250 8.51 23.33 -7.31
C ASP A 250 10.01 23.02 -7.26
N GLN A 251 10.47 22.31 -6.23
CA GLN A 251 11.84 21.85 -6.15
C GLN A 251 12.17 20.85 -7.28
N LEU A 252 11.23 19.96 -7.63
CA LEU A 252 11.38 19.02 -8.75
C LEU A 252 11.40 19.76 -10.09
N ARG A 253 10.51 20.74 -10.30
CA ARG A 253 10.49 21.57 -11.54
C ARG A 253 11.80 22.32 -11.71
N ALA A 254 12.27 23.00 -10.68
CA ALA A 254 13.57 23.68 -10.70
C ALA A 254 14.74 22.71 -10.96
N ARG A 255 14.64 21.45 -10.51
CA ARG A 255 15.64 20.42 -10.81
C ARG A 255 15.63 20.03 -12.29
N VAL A 256 14.45 19.86 -12.89
CA VAL A 256 14.27 19.62 -14.33
C VAL A 256 14.91 20.73 -15.16
N GLU A 257 14.66 21.99 -14.79
CA GLU A 257 15.26 23.17 -15.45
C GLU A 257 16.79 23.18 -15.34
N ARG A 258 17.33 23.02 -14.12
CA ARG A 258 18.79 22.98 -13.91
C ARG A 258 19.49 21.86 -14.67
N ARG A 259 18.81 20.74 -14.94
CA ARG A 259 19.31 19.64 -15.75
C ARG A 259 19.06 19.84 -17.26
N GLY A 260 18.43 20.96 -17.65
CA GLY A 260 18.08 21.22 -19.04
C GLY A 260 17.10 20.21 -19.63
N LEU A 261 16.23 19.62 -18.80
CA LEU A 261 15.31 18.54 -19.21
C LEU A 261 13.90 19.05 -19.55
N THR A 262 13.66 20.33 -19.51
CA THR A 262 12.32 20.91 -19.77
C THR A 262 11.65 20.40 -21.06
N PRO A 263 12.36 20.21 -22.20
CA PRO A 263 11.72 19.69 -23.41
C PRO A 263 11.41 18.19 -23.37
N GLN A 264 11.87 17.47 -22.35
CA GLN A 264 11.80 16.00 -22.28
C GLN A 264 10.92 15.50 -21.13
N VAL A 265 10.48 16.43 -20.22
CA VAL A 265 9.71 16.10 -19.03
C VAL A 265 8.33 16.76 -19.06
N ASP A 266 7.31 15.93 -19.05
CA ASP A 266 5.91 16.34 -18.98
C ASP A 266 5.37 16.13 -17.55
N TRP A 267 4.40 16.96 -17.14
CA TRP A 267 3.76 16.92 -15.83
C TRP A 267 2.26 16.68 -16.00
N GLU A 268 1.73 15.61 -15.37
CA GLU A 268 0.30 15.29 -15.35
C GLU A 268 -0.17 15.13 -13.92
N LEU A 269 -0.69 16.23 -13.37
CA LEU A 269 -1.08 16.31 -11.97
C LEU A 269 -2.58 16.00 -11.82
N ASP A 270 -2.94 15.42 -10.69
CA ASP A 270 -4.33 15.17 -10.26
C ASP A 270 -5.17 14.44 -11.32
N VAL A 271 -4.57 13.39 -11.91
CA VAL A 271 -5.19 12.55 -12.94
C VAL A 271 -6.43 11.86 -12.37
N ASP A 272 -7.57 11.98 -13.04
CA ASP A 272 -8.80 11.26 -12.70
C ASP A 272 -8.55 9.75 -12.73
N GLU A 273 -9.12 9.02 -11.77
CA GLU A 273 -8.93 7.57 -11.66
C GLU A 273 -9.30 6.83 -12.97
N ARG A 274 -10.32 7.31 -13.68
CA ARG A 274 -10.78 6.75 -14.96
C ARG A 274 -9.73 6.87 -16.07
N ASP A 275 -8.85 7.86 -15.99
CA ASP A 275 -7.84 8.15 -17.00
C ASP A 275 -6.49 7.48 -16.70
N ILE A 276 -6.31 6.92 -15.48
CA ILE A 276 -5.08 6.23 -15.09
C ILE A 276 -4.70 5.10 -16.05
N PRO A 277 -5.61 4.21 -16.49
CA PRO A 277 -5.25 3.16 -17.46
C PRO A 277 -4.75 3.75 -18.77
N TYR A 278 -5.39 4.78 -19.30
CA TYR A 278 -4.96 5.44 -20.52
C TYR A 278 -3.59 6.09 -20.36
N LEU A 279 -3.38 6.80 -19.27
CA LEU A 279 -2.08 7.38 -18.93
C LEU A 279 -0.98 6.33 -18.95
N ILE A 280 -1.15 5.22 -18.22
CA ILE A 280 -0.12 4.19 -18.12
C ILE A 280 0.10 3.49 -19.46
N GLN A 281 -0.98 3.16 -20.18
CA GLN A 281 -0.91 2.39 -21.42
C GLN A 281 -0.30 3.15 -22.60
N ARG A 282 -0.22 4.48 -22.57
CA ARG A 282 0.49 5.28 -23.59
C ARG A 282 1.99 5.44 -23.28
N HIS A 283 2.49 4.83 -22.20
CA HIS A 283 3.90 4.75 -21.83
C HIS A 283 4.42 3.33 -22.00
N HIS A 284 5.75 3.18 -22.09
CA HIS A 284 6.39 1.89 -22.31
C HIS A 284 6.65 1.15 -20.99
N LEU A 285 7.05 1.88 -19.96
CA LEU A 285 7.35 1.34 -18.64
C LEU A 285 7.15 2.39 -17.57
N MET A 286 6.98 1.90 -16.33
CA MET A 286 6.92 2.74 -15.15
C MET A 286 8.27 2.75 -14.41
N VAL A 287 8.64 3.89 -13.83
CA VAL A 287 9.85 3.99 -12.99
C VAL A 287 9.43 4.37 -11.57
N LEU A 288 9.77 3.52 -10.60
CA LEU A 288 9.43 3.69 -9.18
C LEU A 288 10.70 3.77 -8.33
N PRO A 289 11.33 4.95 -8.24
CA PRO A 289 12.67 5.13 -7.65
C PRO A 289 12.62 5.34 -6.14
N TYR A 290 11.70 4.68 -5.43
CA TYR A 290 11.43 4.94 -4.02
C TYR A 290 12.68 4.82 -3.14
N ARG A 291 12.74 5.67 -2.10
CA ARG A 291 13.76 5.64 -1.05
C ARG A 291 13.12 5.35 0.30
N GLU A 292 13.73 4.47 1.06
CA GLU A 292 13.37 4.24 2.46
C GLU A 292 14.23 5.09 3.38
N SER A 293 13.61 5.75 4.34
CA SER A 293 14.34 6.51 5.34
C SER A 293 15.12 5.57 6.28
N ARG A 294 16.44 5.76 6.37
CA ARG A 294 17.27 5.02 7.34
C ARG A 294 17.17 5.58 8.76
N LYS A 295 16.72 6.84 8.91
CA LYS A 295 16.72 7.55 10.20
C LYS A 295 15.83 6.88 11.26
N LEU A 296 14.81 6.16 10.84
CA LEU A 296 13.85 5.48 11.73
C LEU A 296 13.83 3.96 11.52
N ALA A 297 14.87 3.38 10.94
CA ALA A 297 14.95 1.94 10.66
C ALA A 297 14.76 1.05 11.91
N LEU A 298 15.09 1.57 13.10
CA LEU A 298 14.86 0.89 14.38
C LEU A 298 13.36 0.72 14.67
N LEU A 299 12.52 1.65 14.25
CA LEU A 299 11.07 1.58 14.41
C LEU A 299 10.41 0.59 13.44
N GLY A 300 11.11 0.20 12.40
CA GLY A 300 10.64 -0.63 11.30
C GLY A 300 10.78 0.09 9.96
N GLN A 301 10.73 -0.68 8.88
CA GLN A 301 10.76 -0.18 7.50
C GLN A 301 9.49 -0.59 6.77
N MET A 302 9.07 0.20 5.80
CA MET A 302 7.98 -0.17 4.90
C MET A 302 8.46 -1.29 3.99
N ARG A 303 7.90 -2.49 4.14
CA ARG A 303 8.23 -3.68 3.34
C ARG A 303 7.04 -4.18 2.53
N GLY A 304 6.03 -3.33 2.39
CA GLY A 304 4.87 -3.58 1.55
C GLY A 304 5.16 -3.39 0.07
N THR A 305 4.18 -3.66 -0.74
CA THR A 305 4.19 -3.35 -2.18
C THR A 305 3.69 -1.92 -2.47
N SER A 306 3.41 -1.59 -3.72
CA SER A 306 2.91 -0.29 -4.14
C SER A 306 1.71 -0.43 -5.06
N GLY A 307 0.65 0.33 -4.80
CA GLY A 307 -0.48 0.45 -5.72
C GLY A 307 -0.06 0.90 -7.11
N SER A 308 0.95 1.78 -7.23
CA SER A 308 1.49 2.19 -8.53
C SER A 308 2.06 1.02 -9.32
N LEU A 309 2.76 0.08 -8.65
CA LEU A 309 3.26 -1.12 -9.33
C LEU A 309 2.13 -2.07 -9.72
N ALA A 310 1.10 -2.20 -8.88
CA ALA A 310 -0.10 -2.97 -9.22
C ALA A 310 -0.82 -2.38 -10.46
N TRP A 311 -0.88 -1.06 -10.58
CA TRP A 311 -1.37 -0.37 -11.77
C TRP A 311 -0.52 -0.65 -13.02
N ALA A 312 0.83 -0.64 -12.90
CA ALA A 312 1.71 -1.00 -14.03
C ALA A 312 1.41 -2.43 -14.52
N ILE A 313 1.31 -3.38 -13.58
CA ILE A 313 0.98 -4.78 -13.88
C ILE A 313 -0.40 -4.86 -14.55
N ALA A 314 -1.44 -4.23 -13.99
CA ALA A 314 -2.79 -4.24 -14.54
C ALA A 314 -2.87 -3.68 -15.98
N CYS A 315 -2.03 -2.70 -16.29
CA CYS A 315 -1.94 -2.08 -17.62
C CYS A 315 -1.01 -2.83 -18.59
N GLY A 316 -0.40 -3.96 -18.19
CA GLY A 316 0.56 -4.70 -19.00
C GLY A 316 1.81 -3.88 -19.30
N ARG A 317 2.36 -3.20 -18.32
CA ARG A 317 3.59 -2.40 -18.45
C ARG A 317 4.66 -2.88 -17.47
N GLY A 318 5.87 -3.04 -17.97
CA GLY A 318 7.02 -3.34 -17.14
C GLY A 318 7.40 -2.17 -16.23
N ALA A 319 8.32 -2.43 -15.29
CA ALA A 319 8.80 -1.38 -14.40
C ALA A 319 10.29 -1.47 -14.11
N ILE A 320 10.94 -0.29 -13.96
CA ILE A 320 12.23 -0.17 -13.29
C ILE A 320 11.97 0.31 -11.88
N THR A 321 12.43 -0.43 -10.86
CA THR A 321 12.20 -0.08 -9.46
C THR A 321 13.51 -0.01 -8.69
N SER A 322 13.54 0.77 -7.61
CA SER A 322 14.58 0.58 -6.61
C SER A 322 14.36 -0.75 -5.85
N ASP A 323 15.34 -1.17 -5.04
CA ASP A 323 15.23 -2.31 -4.12
C ASP A 323 14.53 -1.95 -2.80
N ALA A 324 13.86 -0.79 -2.74
CA ALA A 324 13.04 -0.39 -1.61
C ALA A 324 11.81 -1.29 -1.46
N ARG A 325 11.25 -1.36 -0.25
CA ARG A 325 10.04 -2.14 0.05
C ARG A 325 10.19 -3.63 -0.30
N ALA A 326 9.22 -4.20 -1.01
CA ALA A 326 9.25 -5.56 -1.55
C ALA A 326 9.45 -5.56 -3.09
N PHE A 327 9.93 -4.47 -3.67
CA PHE A 327 9.99 -4.33 -5.12
C PHE A 327 10.88 -5.36 -5.80
N ALA A 328 12.02 -5.73 -5.17
CA ALA A 328 12.90 -6.76 -5.74
C ALA A 328 12.16 -8.10 -5.96
N GLU A 329 11.28 -8.51 -5.03
CA GLU A 329 10.42 -9.68 -5.21
C GLU A 329 9.39 -9.46 -6.31
N GLU A 330 8.71 -8.32 -6.32
CA GLU A 330 7.67 -8.02 -7.30
C GLU A 330 8.18 -7.95 -8.75
N ILE A 331 9.44 -7.59 -8.94
CA ILE A 331 10.10 -7.51 -10.26
C ILE A 331 10.77 -8.84 -10.64
N SER A 332 11.04 -9.73 -9.70
CA SER A 332 11.68 -11.03 -9.98
C SER A 332 10.88 -11.94 -10.92
N HIS A 333 9.64 -11.59 -11.20
CA HIS A 333 8.77 -12.29 -12.14
C HIS A 333 9.10 -12.03 -13.62
N GLY A 334 10.13 -11.24 -13.92
CA GLY A 334 10.54 -10.91 -15.29
C GLY A 334 9.73 -9.77 -15.94
N ASN A 335 9.00 -9.00 -15.14
CA ASN A 335 8.21 -7.84 -15.54
C ASN A 335 8.96 -6.51 -15.39
N GLY A 336 10.29 -6.56 -15.32
CA GLY A 336 11.11 -5.34 -15.18
C GLY A 336 12.50 -5.61 -14.63
N SER A 337 13.13 -4.56 -14.11
CA SER A 337 14.44 -4.62 -13.47
C SER A 337 14.49 -3.81 -12.19
N SER A 338 15.46 -4.13 -11.30
CA SER A 338 15.64 -3.39 -10.05
C SER A 338 17.08 -2.91 -9.90
N TYR A 339 17.25 -1.83 -9.12
CA TYR A 339 18.53 -1.24 -8.79
C TYR A 339 18.57 -0.85 -7.31
N ARG A 340 19.76 -0.60 -6.77
CA ARG A 340 19.93 -0.18 -5.37
C ARG A 340 19.35 1.22 -5.15
N GLN A 341 18.44 1.38 -4.20
CA GLN A 341 17.83 2.67 -3.88
C GLN A 341 18.84 3.78 -3.62
N GLY A 342 18.61 4.94 -4.21
CA GLY A 342 19.51 6.10 -4.11
C GLY A 342 20.74 6.03 -5.02
N ASP A 343 20.94 4.96 -5.79
CA ASP A 343 22.00 4.86 -6.77
C ASP A 343 21.53 5.41 -8.12
N VAL A 344 21.72 6.71 -8.29
CA VAL A 344 21.37 7.44 -9.52
C VAL A 344 22.12 6.91 -10.74
N ALA A 345 23.37 6.44 -10.55
CA ALA A 345 24.16 5.92 -11.65
C ALA A 345 23.61 4.56 -12.13
N ALA A 346 23.23 3.69 -11.20
CA ALA A 346 22.61 2.42 -11.54
C ALA A 346 21.24 2.64 -12.21
N LEU A 347 20.42 3.61 -11.76
CA LEU A 347 19.18 3.96 -12.44
C LEU A 347 19.43 4.47 -13.86
N ALA A 348 20.40 5.35 -14.05
CA ALA A 348 20.78 5.84 -15.38
C ALA A 348 21.20 4.68 -16.31
N ALA A 349 22.04 3.75 -15.81
CA ALA A 349 22.46 2.56 -16.57
C ALA A 349 21.27 1.65 -16.96
N GLN A 350 20.26 1.49 -16.08
CA GLN A 350 19.02 0.76 -16.42
C GLN A 350 18.24 1.46 -17.54
N ILE A 351 18.11 2.79 -17.48
CA ILE A 351 17.45 3.58 -18.53
C ILE A 351 18.20 3.47 -19.85
N GLU A 352 19.52 3.61 -19.83
CA GLU A 352 20.38 3.42 -21.02
C GLU A 352 20.25 2.01 -21.61
N GLY A 353 20.19 1.00 -20.76
CA GLY A 353 20.00 -0.39 -21.17
C GLY A 353 18.70 -0.59 -21.96
N VAL A 354 17.61 0.02 -21.50
CA VAL A 354 16.30 0.00 -22.19
C VAL A 354 16.35 0.77 -23.51
N LEU A 355 17.01 1.93 -23.54
CA LEU A 355 17.13 2.75 -24.75
C LEU A 355 17.97 2.05 -25.84
N ASN A 356 19.00 1.31 -25.44
CA ASN A 356 19.88 0.56 -26.34
C ASN A 356 19.25 -0.77 -26.81
N LYS A 357 18.38 -1.39 -26.00
CA LYS A 357 17.73 -2.68 -26.28
C LYS A 357 16.23 -2.61 -25.97
N PRO A 358 15.47 -1.81 -26.74
CA PRO A 358 14.05 -1.56 -26.45
C PRO A 358 13.15 -2.79 -26.60
N GLU A 359 13.60 -3.85 -27.27
CA GLU A 359 12.88 -5.11 -27.39
C GLU A 359 12.59 -5.80 -26.05
N ILE A 360 13.36 -5.51 -25.00
CA ILE A 360 13.11 -6.02 -23.65
C ILE A 360 11.76 -5.55 -23.09
N LEU A 361 11.28 -4.41 -23.54
CA LEU A 361 10.01 -3.82 -23.11
C LEU A 361 8.82 -4.71 -23.45
N SER A 362 8.85 -5.40 -24.62
CA SER A 362 7.80 -6.35 -24.98
C SER A 362 7.78 -7.54 -24.03
N GLN A 363 8.94 -8.09 -23.69
CA GLN A 363 9.04 -9.21 -22.75
C GLN A 363 8.51 -8.81 -21.35
N TRP A 364 8.85 -7.62 -20.88
CA TRP A 364 8.34 -7.11 -19.59
C TRP A 364 6.83 -6.88 -19.63
N ALA A 365 6.30 -6.37 -20.74
CA ALA A 365 4.87 -6.14 -20.91
C ALA A 365 4.08 -7.47 -20.92
N ASP A 366 4.59 -8.49 -21.64
CA ASP A 366 3.98 -9.82 -21.68
C ASP A 366 3.92 -10.46 -20.29
N ARG A 367 5.03 -10.36 -19.52
CA ARG A 367 5.07 -10.86 -18.14
C ARG A 367 4.16 -10.07 -17.20
N ALA A 368 4.11 -8.75 -17.34
CA ALA A 368 3.16 -7.92 -16.57
C ALA A 368 1.71 -8.31 -16.86
N SER A 369 1.37 -8.54 -18.13
CA SER A 369 0.03 -8.97 -18.55
C SER A 369 -0.34 -10.35 -17.99
N ALA A 370 0.60 -11.31 -18.00
CA ALA A 370 0.40 -12.62 -17.38
C ALA A 370 0.16 -12.49 -15.86
N LEU A 371 0.97 -11.69 -15.16
CA LEU A 371 0.80 -11.42 -13.74
C LEU A 371 -0.54 -10.74 -13.43
N ALA A 372 -1.02 -9.83 -14.28
CA ALA A 372 -2.33 -9.19 -14.12
C ALA A 372 -3.45 -10.24 -14.13
N GLN A 373 -3.38 -11.24 -15.00
CA GLN A 373 -4.34 -12.34 -15.04
C GLN A 373 -4.23 -13.23 -13.79
N GLU A 374 -3.02 -13.61 -13.40
CA GLU A 374 -2.77 -14.43 -12.20
C GLU A 374 -3.26 -13.77 -10.91
N ARG A 375 -3.17 -12.43 -10.85
CA ARG A 375 -3.52 -11.59 -9.70
C ARG A 375 -4.85 -10.87 -9.87
N ALA A 376 -5.66 -11.22 -10.87
CA ALA A 376 -6.96 -10.58 -11.09
C ALA A 376 -7.80 -10.56 -9.81
N TRP A 377 -8.50 -9.46 -9.54
CA TRP A 377 -9.27 -9.29 -8.32
C TRP A 377 -10.22 -10.45 -8.02
N PRO A 378 -10.97 -11.03 -9.00
CA PRO A 378 -11.81 -12.20 -8.72
C PRO A 378 -11.01 -13.39 -8.18
N MET A 379 -9.81 -13.65 -8.71
CA MET A 379 -8.95 -14.73 -8.22
C MET A 379 -8.39 -14.40 -6.82
N THR A 380 -8.02 -13.15 -6.59
CA THR A 380 -7.55 -12.67 -5.29
C THR A 380 -8.66 -12.78 -4.25
N GLY A 381 -9.90 -12.41 -4.57
CA GLY A 381 -11.06 -12.59 -3.72
C GLY A 381 -11.28 -14.05 -3.30
N GLN A 382 -11.17 -14.99 -4.24
CA GLN A 382 -11.28 -16.43 -3.94
C GLN A 382 -10.17 -16.92 -2.98
N ARG A 383 -8.93 -16.45 -3.16
CA ARG A 383 -7.82 -16.76 -2.23
C ARG A 383 -8.10 -16.25 -0.82
N PHE A 384 -8.71 -15.07 -0.69
CA PHE A 384 -9.13 -14.53 0.59
C PHE A 384 -10.29 -15.30 1.21
N VAL A 385 -11.27 -15.76 0.43
CA VAL A 385 -12.32 -16.65 0.93
C VAL A 385 -11.72 -17.90 1.57
N GLY A 386 -10.76 -18.56 0.91
CA GLY A 386 -10.03 -19.68 1.47
C GLY A 386 -9.24 -19.34 2.73
N HIS A 387 -8.65 -18.15 2.78
CA HIS A 387 -7.97 -17.65 3.98
C HIS A 387 -8.95 -17.45 5.14
N PHE A 388 -10.11 -16.86 4.91
CA PHE A 388 -11.14 -16.63 5.93
C PHE A 388 -11.70 -17.96 6.48
N GLN A 389 -11.91 -18.95 5.62
CA GLN A 389 -12.32 -20.31 6.06
C GLN A 389 -11.29 -20.92 7.02
N ARG A 390 -9.99 -20.78 6.74
CA ARG A 390 -8.92 -21.22 7.65
C ARG A 390 -8.91 -20.42 8.95
N ALA A 391 -9.14 -19.11 8.90
CA ALA A 391 -9.24 -18.26 10.09
C ALA A 391 -10.42 -18.68 10.98
N MET A 392 -11.60 -18.92 10.38
CA MET A 392 -12.77 -19.42 11.12
C MET A 392 -12.51 -20.77 11.79
N ALA A 393 -11.77 -21.67 11.13
CA ALA A 393 -11.42 -22.97 11.71
C ALA A 393 -10.48 -22.86 12.93
N ARG A 394 -9.69 -21.77 13.02
CA ARG A 394 -8.77 -21.47 14.13
C ARG A 394 -9.40 -20.65 15.25
N ALA A 395 -10.51 -19.97 14.96
CA ALA A 395 -11.16 -19.09 15.94
C ALA A 395 -11.71 -19.89 17.14
N PRO A 396 -11.74 -19.31 18.36
CA PRO A 396 -12.36 -19.93 19.51
C PRO A 396 -13.83 -20.22 19.19
N ARG A 397 -14.22 -21.50 19.22
CA ARG A 397 -15.62 -21.90 19.01
C ARG A 397 -16.47 -21.41 20.17
N ALA A 398 -17.51 -20.63 19.89
CA ALA A 398 -18.56 -20.36 20.84
C ALA A 398 -19.18 -21.69 21.28
N ARG A 399 -19.06 -22.06 22.57
CA ARG A 399 -19.83 -23.18 23.12
C ARG A 399 -21.29 -22.82 23.04
N GLY A 400 -22.05 -23.58 22.24
CA GLY A 400 -23.46 -23.49 21.89
C GLY A 400 -24.31 -22.48 22.68
N VAL A 401 -24.64 -21.38 22.05
CA VAL A 401 -25.74 -20.50 22.46
C VAL A 401 -26.74 -20.43 21.31
N SER A 402 -27.96 -20.92 21.58
CA SER A 402 -29.07 -20.86 20.64
C SER A 402 -29.39 -19.38 20.29
N SER A 403 -29.59 -19.13 19.01
CA SER A 403 -29.84 -17.81 18.44
C SER A 403 -31.29 -17.36 18.65
N SER A 404 -31.63 -16.81 19.82
CA SER A 404 -32.87 -16.07 20.02
C SER A 404 -32.55 -14.75 20.74
N GLY A 405 -32.29 -13.71 19.99
CA GLY A 405 -32.08 -12.34 20.47
C GLY A 405 -32.60 -11.31 19.46
N PRO A 406 -32.94 -10.08 19.91
CA PRO A 406 -33.58 -9.07 19.08
C PRO A 406 -32.74 -8.61 17.89
N ALA A 407 -33.41 -7.99 16.91
CA ALA A 407 -32.83 -7.54 15.65
C ALA A 407 -31.58 -6.66 15.82
N SER A 408 -30.55 -6.92 14.98
CA SER A 408 -29.25 -6.27 15.01
C SER A 408 -29.30 -4.77 14.74
N VAL A 409 -28.51 -4.00 15.48
CA VAL A 409 -28.26 -2.57 15.25
C VAL A 409 -27.15 -2.37 14.20
N TRP A 410 -27.33 -2.97 13.01
CA TRP A 410 -26.57 -2.56 11.83
C TRP A 410 -27.44 -1.60 11.05
N SER A 411 -27.04 -0.33 10.90
CA SER A 411 -27.81 0.63 10.10
C SER A 411 -27.75 0.25 8.61
N GLN A 412 -28.80 0.57 7.84
CA GLN A 412 -28.80 0.34 6.38
C GLN A 412 -27.63 1.05 5.65
N LYS A 413 -27.01 2.08 6.27
CA LYS A 413 -25.81 2.75 5.74
C LYS A 413 -24.54 1.93 5.88
N GLU A 414 -24.52 0.89 6.71
CA GLU A 414 -23.37 0.00 6.91
C GLU A 414 -23.38 -1.20 5.96
N SER A 415 -24.46 -1.34 5.16
CA SER A 415 -24.70 -2.45 4.22
C SER A 415 -24.52 -2.09 2.75
N LEU A 416 -24.13 -0.84 2.43
CA LEU A 416 -23.97 -0.35 1.04
C LEU A 416 -22.52 -0.19 0.67
#